data_7a1d8a6387a726fe6f3a2f005ed5f754
#
_entry.id   7a1d8a6387a726fe6f3a2f005ed5f754
#
_cell.length_a   1.000
_cell.length_b   1.000
_cell.length_c   1.000
_cell.angle_alpha   90.00
_cell.angle_beta   90.00
_cell.angle_gamma   90.00
#
_symmetry.space_group_name_H-M   'P 1'
#
loop_
_entity.id
_entity.type
_entity.pdbx_description
1 polymer ?
#
loop_
_entity_poly.entity_id
_entity_poly.type
_entity_poly.pdbx_seq_one_letter_code
_entity_poly.pdbx_strand_id
1 'polypeptide(L)'
;MAAVDATAVSPEELQAKAWEGFAEGNWQKDIDVRDFIQKNYTPYEGDESFLADATEKTKHLWQYLDDNYLAVERKQRVYDVDTHTPAGIDAFGAGYIDSPEVDNVVVGLQTDVPCKRAMMPNGGWRMVEQAIKEAGKEPDPEIKKIFTKYRKTHNDGVFGVYTKQIKVARHNKILTGLPDAYGRGRIIGDYRRVALYGVNTLIKFKQRDKDSVPYRNDFTEPEIEHWIRFREEHDEQIKALKQLINLGNEYGLDLSRPAQTAQEAVQWTYMGYLASVKSQDGAAMSFGRVSTFFDVYFERDLKSGKITETDAQEIIDNLVMKLRIVRFLRTKDYDAIFSGDPYWATWSDAGFGDDGRTLVTKTSFRLLDTLTLEHLGPGPEPNITIFWDPKLPEAYKRFCAKISIDTSAIQYESDKEIRSHWGDDAAIACCVSPMRVGKQMQFFAARVNSAKALLYAINGGRDEMTGMQVIDKGVIEPIQPESDGSLDYEKVKANYEKALEWLSETYVMALNIIHYMHDKYAYESIEMALHDKEVYRTLGCGMSGLSIAADSLSACKYAKVYPIYNLSLIHISEPTRQSN
;
A
#
# COMPACT_ATOMS: atom_id res chain seq x y z
N MET A 1 37.86 20.69 -39.54
CA MET A 1 37.01 20.03 -38.55
C MET A 1 35.79 19.48 -39.29
N ALA A 2 35.84 18.19 -39.62
CA ALA A 2 34.74 17.50 -40.31
C ALA A 2 33.66 17.17 -39.27
N ALA A 3 32.44 17.61 -39.55
CA ALA A 3 31.25 17.23 -38.76
C ALA A 3 31.08 15.71 -38.96
N VAL A 4 31.10 14.97 -37.86
CA VAL A 4 30.71 13.56 -37.84
C VAL A 4 29.19 13.56 -37.96
N ASP A 5 28.70 13.08 -39.11
CA ASP A 5 27.29 12.79 -39.34
C ASP A 5 26.87 11.70 -38.34
N ALA A 6 26.19 12.13 -37.29
CA ALA A 6 25.49 11.20 -36.41
C ALA A 6 24.24 10.72 -37.18
N THR A 7 24.37 9.60 -37.87
CA THR A 7 23.23 8.87 -38.41
C THR A 7 22.30 8.60 -37.26
N ALA A 8 21.16 9.29 -37.26
CA ALA A 8 20.10 9.10 -36.24
C ALA A 8 19.62 7.64 -36.37
N VAL A 9 19.97 6.82 -35.40
CA VAL A 9 19.48 5.44 -35.26
C VAL A 9 17.98 5.50 -35.06
N SER A 10 17.21 4.74 -35.83
CA SER A 10 15.75 4.76 -35.68
C SER A 10 15.32 4.27 -34.28
N PRO A 11 14.15 4.71 -33.77
CA PRO A 11 13.64 4.19 -32.50
C PRO A 11 13.53 2.66 -32.48
N GLU A 12 13.23 2.05 -33.64
CA GLU A 12 13.13 0.59 -33.81
C GLU A 12 14.49 -0.09 -33.70
N GLU A 13 15.55 0.50 -34.28
CA GLU A 13 16.91 -0.03 -34.16
C GLU A 13 17.46 0.15 -32.74
N LEU A 14 17.12 1.25 -32.05
CA LEU A 14 17.45 1.45 -30.64
C LEU A 14 16.76 0.41 -29.75
N GLN A 15 15.49 0.12 -30.04
CA GLN A 15 14.70 -0.87 -29.32
C GLN A 15 15.25 -2.29 -29.57
N ALA A 16 15.59 -2.64 -30.81
CA ALA A 16 16.21 -3.93 -31.14
C ALA A 16 17.54 -4.12 -30.42
N LYS A 17 18.42 -3.11 -30.43
CA LYS A 17 19.69 -3.14 -29.69
C LYS A 17 19.53 -3.22 -28.19
N ALA A 18 18.51 -2.54 -27.62
CA ALA A 18 18.23 -2.62 -26.20
C ALA A 18 17.76 -4.04 -25.81
N TRP A 19 16.92 -4.68 -26.63
CA TRP A 19 16.48 -6.06 -26.42
C TRP A 19 17.62 -7.08 -26.63
N GLU A 20 18.53 -6.87 -27.59
CA GLU A 20 19.75 -7.65 -27.69
C GLU A 20 20.58 -7.54 -26.42
N GLY A 21 20.82 -6.32 -25.92
CA GLY A 21 21.51 -6.08 -24.67
C GLY A 21 20.83 -6.73 -23.45
N PHE A 22 19.52 -6.77 -23.41
CA PHE A 22 18.76 -7.46 -22.38
C PHE A 22 18.92 -8.99 -22.49
N ALA A 23 18.75 -9.55 -23.69
CA ALA A 23 18.94 -10.99 -23.95
C ALA A 23 20.36 -11.46 -23.62
N GLU A 24 21.38 -10.62 -23.86
CA GLU A 24 22.77 -10.86 -23.50
C GLU A 24 23.07 -10.66 -22.00
N GLY A 25 22.08 -10.27 -21.17
CA GLY A 25 22.24 -10.03 -19.74
C GLY A 25 22.89 -8.70 -19.39
N ASN A 26 22.91 -7.72 -20.28
CA ASN A 26 23.52 -6.42 -20.03
C ASN A 26 22.76 -5.63 -18.94
N TRP A 27 21.44 -5.80 -18.83
CA TRP A 27 20.61 -5.23 -17.79
C TRP A 27 20.81 -5.85 -16.41
N GLN A 28 21.53 -6.98 -16.34
CA GLN A 28 21.79 -7.71 -15.11
C GLN A 28 23.03 -7.24 -14.36
N LYS A 29 23.74 -6.23 -14.87
CA LYS A 29 24.94 -5.69 -14.21
C LYS A 29 24.60 -4.84 -13.00
N ASP A 30 23.59 -4.00 -13.14
CA ASP A 30 23.06 -3.10 -12.10
C ASP A 30 21.56 -3.04 -12.18
N ILE A 31 20.89 -2.82 -11.03
CA ILE A 31 19.43 -2.72 -10.98
C ILE A 31 19.02 -1.29 -11.36
N ASP A 32 18.51 -1.13 -12.57
CA ASP A 32 17.94 0.13 -13.05
C ASP A 32 16.72 -0.10 -13.94
N VAL A 33 15.57 -0.35 -13.29
CA VAL A 33 14.29 -0.56 -13.97
C VAL A 33 13.85 0.70 -14.70
N ARG A 34 14.10 1.90 -14.11
CA ARG A 34 13.78 3.17 -14.75
C ARG A 34 14.51 3.35 -16.07
N ASP A 35 15.81 3.09 -16.11
CA ASP A 35 16.62 3.19 -17.34
C ASP A 35 16.12 2.20 -18.42
N PHE A 36 15.76 0.98 -18.02
CA PHE A 36 15.12 0.02 -18.92
C PHE A 36 13.82 0.57 -19.52
N ILE A 37 12.94 1.13 -18.71
CA ILE A 37 11.68 1.73 -19.18
C ILE A 37 11.98 2.88 -20.14
N GLN A 38 12.80 3.83 -19.74
CA GLN A 38 13.11 5.03 -20.52
C GLN A 38 13.68 4.73 -21.91
N LYS A 39 14.44 3.66 -22.03
CA LYS A 39 15.04 3.24 -23.32
C LYS A 39 14.09 2.47 -24.22
N ASN A 40 13.06 1.82 -23.67
CA ASN A 40 12.28 0.83 -24.41
C ASN A 40 10.80 1.15 -24.56
N TYR A 41 10.22 2.04 -23.75
CA TYR A 41 8.78 2.32 -23.86
C TYR A 41 8.45 3.21 -25.06
N THR A 42 7.23 3.08 -25.55
CA THR A 42 6.68 3.90 -26.62
C THR A 42 5.52 4.74 -26.07
N PRO A 43 5.64 6.08 -26.02
CA PRO A 43 4.52 6.93 -25.65
C PRO A 43 3.33 6.71 -26.58
N TYR A 44 2.11 6.78 -26.04
CA TYR A 44 0.91 6.66 -26.84
C TYR A 44 0.09 7.96 -26.76
N GLU A 45 -0.15 8.57 -27.92
CA GLU A 45 -0.93 9.82 -28.05
C GLU A 45 -2.25 9.63 -28.82
N GLY A 46 -2.53 8.39 -29.25
CA GLY A 46 -3.77 8.01 -29.90
C GLY A 46 -4.96 7.90 -28.93
N ASP A 47 -6.07 7.48 -29.44
CA ASP A 47 -7.32 7.28 -28.70
C ASP A 47 -7.54 5.81 -28.29
N GLU A 48 -8.70 5.54 -27.69
CA GLU A 48 -9.12 4.24 -27.19
C GLU A 48 -9.53 3.23 -28.30
N SER A 49 -9.47 3.58 -29.58
CA SER A 49 -9.98 2.75 -30.69
C SER A 49 -9.27 1.41 -30.88
N PHE A 50 -8.10 1.24 -30.31
CA PHE A 50 -7.35 -0.04 -30.33
C PHE A 50 -7.82 -1.02 -29.25
N LEU A 51 -8.56 -0.56 -28.23
CA LEU A 51 -9.03 -1.42 -27.14
C LEU A 51 -9.90 -2.56 -27.68
N ALA A 52 -9.72 -3.71 -27.08
CA ALA A 52 -10.53 -4.88 -27.38
C ALA A 52 -11.58 -5.08 -26.27
N ASP A 53 -12.77 -5.49 -26.68
CA ASP A 53 -13.82 -5.88 -25.73
C ASP A 53 -13.36 -7.03 -24.84
N ALA A 54 -13.89 -7.12 -23.62
CA ALA A 54 -13.69 -8.26 -22.76
C ALA A 54 -14.12 -9.55 -23.45
N THR A 55 -13.26 -10.56 -23.41
CA THR A 55 -13.57 -11.88 -23.97
C THR A 55 -14.71 -12.54 -23.19
N GLU A 56 -15.43 -13.47 -23.83
CA GLU A 56 -16.43 -14.27 -23.12
C GLU A 56 -15.80 -15.06 -21.95
N LYS A 57 -14.53 -15.42 -22.06
CA LYS A 57 -13.77 -16.04 -20.96
C LYS A 57 -13.60 -15.07 -19.78
N THR A 58 -13.18 -13.83 -20.04
CA THR A 58 -13.06 -12.79 -19.02
C THR A 58 -14.39 -12.55 -18.31
N LYS A 59 -15.45 -12.37 -19.07
CA LYS A 59 -16.80 -12.16 -18.53
C LYS A 59 -17.27 -13.32 -17.68
N HIS A 60 -17.10 -14.54 -18.19
CA HIS A 60 -17.48 -15.75 -17.45
C HIS A 60 -16.68 -15.90 -16.15
N LEU A 61 -15.35 -15.73 -16.20
CA LEU A 61 -14.51 -15.82 -15.02
C LEU A 61 -14.85 -14.76 -13.97
N TRP A 62 -15.11 -13.53 -14.41
CA TRP A 62 -15.51 -12.44 -13.52
C TRP A 62 -16.88 -12.69 -12.90
N GLN A 63 -17.86 -13.11 -13.69
CA GLN A 63 -19.18 -13.48 -13.18
C GLN A 63 -19.12 -14.64 -12.20
N TYR A 64 -18.31 -15.67 -12.51
CA TYR A 64 -18.11 -16.81 -11.61
C TYR A 64 -17.50 -16.37 -10.28
N LEU A 65 -16.50 -15.48 -10.32
CA LEU A 65 -15.86 -14.90 -9.13
C LEU A 65 -16.86 -14.07 -8.32
N ASP A 66 -17.67 -13.27 -8.98
CA ASP A 66 -18.68 -12.44 -8.30
C ASP A 66 -19.75 -13.30 -7.63
N ASP A 67 -20.33 -14.25 -8.33
CA ASP A 67 -21.42 -15.08 -7.83
C ASP A 67 -21.00 -16.00 -6.68
N ASN A 68 -19.81 -16.62 -6.77
CA ASN A 68 -19.39 -17.64 -5.84
C ASN A 68 -18.59 -17.12 -4.65
N TYR A 69 -17.95 -15.96 -4.77
CA TYR A 69 -17.08 -15.42 -3.73
C TYR A 69 -17.49 -14.02 -3.26
N LEU A 70 -17.54 -13.04 -4.15
CA LEU A 70 -17.79 -11.64 -3.77
C LEU A 70 -19.24 -11.40 -3.32
N ALA A 71 -20.23 -12.00 -3.97
CA ALA A 71 -21.63 -11.90 -3.55
C ALA A 71 -21.86 -12.57 -2.19
N VAL A 72 -21.20 -13.69 -1.93
CA VAL A 72 -21.22 -14.36 -0.62
C VAL A 72 -20.60 -13.47 0.45
N GLU A 73 -19.43 -12.89 0.16
CA GLU A 73 -18.75 -11.97 1.08
C GLU A 73 -19.60 -10.73 1.38
N ARG A 74 -20.19 -10.10 0.36
CA ARG A 74 -21.11 -8.96 0.55
C ARG A 74 -22.28 -9.28 1.49
N LYS A 75 -22.81 -10.50 1.42
CA LYS A 75 -23.92 -10.94 2.27
C LYS A 75 -23.48 -11.29 3.69
N GLN A 76 -22.32 -11.91 3.84
CA GLN A 76 -21.83 -12.46 5.12
C GLN A 76 -20.76 -11.57 5.78
N ARG A 77 -20.25 -10.55 5.09
CA ARG A 77 -19.12 -9.66 5.43
C ARG A 77 -17.75 -10.32 5.35
N VAL A 78 -17.65 -11.62 5.45
CA VAL A 78 -16.41 -12.40 5.33
C VAL A 78 -16.77 -13.63 4.52
N TYR A 79 -16.03 -13.92 3.45
CA TYR A 79 -16.24 -15.13 2.67
C TYR A 79 -15.82 -16.36 3.48
N ASP A 80 -14.54 -16.43 3.82
CA ASP A 80 -13.96 -17.51 4.62
C ASP A 80 -12.68 -17.05 5.35
N VAL A 81 -12.28 -17.79 6.38
CA VAL A 81 -11.07 -17.58 7.16
C VAL A 81 -10.31 -18.89 7.30
N ASP A 82 -9.03 -18.87 6.99
CA ASP A 82 -8.13 -19.97 7.33
C ASP A 82 -7.89 -20.06 8.84
N THR A 83 -7.99 -21.25 9.40
CA THR A 83 -7.80 -21.50 10.83
C THR A 83 -6.63 -22.43 11.13
N HIS A 84 -5.94 -22.94 10.09
CA HIS A 84 -4.93 -23.98 10.23
C HIS A 84 -3.53 -23.55 9.77
N THR A 85 -3.41 -22.51 8.95
CA THR A 85 -2.16 -22.14 8.28
C THR A 85 -1.71 -20.73 8.67
N PRO A 86 -0.70 -20.57 9.52
CA PRO A 86 -0.07 -19.26 9.74
C PRO A 86 0.46 -18.71 8.40
N ALA A 87 0.11 -17.48 8.05
CA ALA A 87 0.52 -16.89 6.79
C ALA A 87 2.05 -16.79 6.65
N GLY A 88 2.51 -16.88 5.42
CA GLY A 88 3.90 -16.79 5.00
C GLY A 88 3.98 -16.79 3.47
N ILE A 89 5.12 -16.49 2.89
CA ILE A 89 5.27 -16.37 1.43
C ILE A 89 4.86 -17.68 0.73
N ASP A 90 5.36 -18.81 1.21
CA ASP A 90 5.15 -20.16 0.66
C ASP A 90 4.26 -21.04 1.57
N ALA A 91 3.35 -20.42 2.34
CA ALA A 91 2.57 -21.12 3.36
C ALA A 91 1.39 -21.95 2.80
N PHE A 92 0.92 -21.66 1.61
CA PHE A 92 -0.22 -22.31 0.98
C PHE A 92 0.21 -22.96 -0.33
N GLY A 93 -0.37 -24.09 -0.66
CA GLY A 93 -0.29 -24.67 -2.00
C GLY A 93 -0.99 -23.79 -3.04
N ALA A 94 -0.88 -24.16 -4.32
CA ALA A 94 -1.51 -23.43 -5.41
C ALA A 94 -3.03 -23.35 -5.24
N GLY A 95 -3.58 -22.15 -5.43
CA GLY A 95 -5.00 -21.88 -5.49
C GLY A 95 -5.38 -21.19 -6.79
N TYR A 96 -6.57 -21.47 -7.27
CA TYR A 96 -7.07 -20.92 -8.53
C TYR A 96 -8.48 -20.37 -8.36
N ILE A 97 -8.87 -19.44 -9.23
CA ILE A 97 -10.29 -19.16 -9.42
C ILE A 97 -10.82 -20.37 -10.17
N ASP A 98 -11.58 -21.19 -9.47
CA ASP A 98 -12.04 -22.47 -9.99
C ASP A 98 -13.25 -22.25 -10.91
N SER A 99 -13.02 -22.35 -12.20
CA SER A 99 -14.07 -22.30 -13.23
C SER A 99 -13.81 -23.40 -14.24
N PRO A 100 -14.79 -24.25 -14.54
CA PRO A 100 -14.61 -25.37 -15.46
C PRO A 100 -14.42 -24.93 -16.92
N GLU A 101 -14.73 -23.68 -17.27
CA GLU A 101 -14.74 -23.20 -18.64
C GLU A 101 -13.61 -22.21 -18.98
N VAL A 102 -12.81 -21.82 -17.99
CA VAL A 102 -11.83 -20.72 -18.18
C VAL A 102 -10.50 -21.01 -17.50
N ASP A 103 -9.43 -20.89 -18.26
CA ASP A 103 -8.07 -20.89 -17.75
C ASP A 103 -7.76 -19.58 -17.01
N ASN A 104 -7.08 -19.67 -15.87
CA ASN A 104 -6.55 -18.50 -15.19
C ASN A 104 -5.31 -18.00 -15.95
N VAL A 105 -5.43 -16.89 -16.67
CA VAL A 105 -4.35 -16.29 -17.47
C VAL A 105 -3.23 -15.74 -16.57
N VAL A 106 -3.62 -15.15 -15.43
CA VAL A 106 -2.70 -14.79 -14.33
C VAL A 106 -3.06 -15.64 -13.13
N VAL A 107 -2.10 -16.37 -12.56
CA VAL A 107 -2.32 -17.26 -11.41
C VAL A 107 -1.74 -16.68 -10.13
N GLY A 108 -2.18 -17.20 -9.00
CA GLY A 108 -1.70 -16.84 -7.66
C GLY A 108 -2.80 -16.28 -6.78
N LEU A 109 -3.01 -16.88 -5.61
CA LEU A 109 -3.94 -16.45 -4.58
C LEU A 109 -3.19 -16.22 -3.26
N GLN A 110 -3.75 -15.39 -2.41
CA GLN A 110 -3.22 -15.16 -1.05
C GLN A 110 -3.28 -16.44 -0.19
N THR A 111 -4.33 -17.22 -0.38
CA THR A 111 -4.52 -18.57 0.18
C THR A 111 -4.75 -19.56 -0.96
N ASP A 112 -5.33 -20.69 -0.67
CA ASP A 112 -5.75 -21.72 -1.63
C ASP A 112 -7.12 -21.45 -2.27
N VAL A 113 -7.88 -20.45 -1.74
CA VAL A 113 -9.24 -20.12 -2.20
C VAL A 113 -9.40 -18.61 -2.35
N PRO A 114 -10.10 -18.10 -3.40
CA PRO A 114 -10.40 -16.68 -3.54
C PRO A 114 -11.12 -16.09 -2.31
N CYS A 115 -10.85 -14.86 -1.96
CA CYS A 115 -11.45 -14.12 -0.83
C CYS A 115 -11.29 -14.77 0.56
N LYS A 116 -10.63 -15.92 0.68
CA LYS A 116 -10.35 -16.55 1.96
C LYS A 116 -9.19 -15.84 2.65
N ARG A 117 -9.43 -15.41 3.88
CA ARG A 117 -8.48 -14.62 4.67
C ARG A 117 -7.44 -15.52 5.32
N ALA A 118 -6.16 -15.19 5.14
CA ALA A 118 -5.06 -15.83 5.85
C ALA A 118 -4.88 -15.25 7.27
N MET A 119 -4.32 -16.02 8.20
CA MET A 119 -3.94 -15.47 9.51
C MET A 119 -2.83 -14.44 9.35
N MET A 120 -3.00 -13.29 9.97
CA MET A 120 -1.99 -12.22 9.93
C MET A 120 -0.66 -12.66 10.53
N PRO A 121 0.45 -12.59 9.79
CA PRO A 121 1.76 -12.97 10.32
C PRO A 121 2.21 -12.07 11.48
N ASN A 122 1.74 -10.84 11.52
CA ASN A 122 2.09 -9.81 12.51
C ASN A 122 1.10 -9.71 13.68
N GLY A 123 -0.10 -10.29 13.54
CA GLY A 123 -1.14 -10.31 14.58
C GLY A 123 -0.76 -11.23 15.74
N GLY A 124 -0.92 -10.75 16.98
CA GLY A 124 -0.83 -11.62 18.15
C GLY A 124 -2.03 -12.56 18.25
N TRP A 125 -1.89 -13.62 19.06
CA TRP A 125 -2.96 -14.62 19.19
C TRP A 125 -4.30 -13.98 19.56
N ARG A 126 -4.31 -12.99 20.42
CA ARG A 126 -5.53 -12.27 20.81
C ARG A 126 -6.29 -11.72 19.59
N MET A 127 -5.57 -11.14 18.64
CA MET A 127 -6.15 -10.58 17.41
C MET A 127 -6.63 -11.67 16.46
N VAL A 128 -5.82 -12.70 16.27
CA VAL A 128 -6.12 -13.83 15.40
C VAL A 128 -7.34 -14.59 15.94
N GLU A 129 -7.36 -14.93 17.23
CA GLU A 129 -8.49 -15.63 17.87
C GLU A 129 -9.79 -14.83 17.78
N GLN A 130 -9.72 -13.51 18.03
CA GLN A 130 -10.89 -12.64 17.94
C GLN A 130 -11.43 -12.59 16.51
N ALA A 131 -10.57 -12.39 15.51
CA ALA A 131 -10.98 -12.33 14.11
C ALA A 131 -11.59 -13.67 13.62
N ILE A 132 -11.03 -14.80 14.00
CA ILE A 132 -11.56 -16.13 13.69
C ILE A 132 -12.95 -16.30 14.31
N LYS A 133 -13.14 -15.95 15.59
CA LYS A 133 -14.44 -16.06 16.28
C LYS A 133 -15.48 -15.11 15.70
N GLU A 134 -15.08 -13.89 15.33
CA GLU A 134 -15.97 -12.92 14.66
C GLU A 134 -16.43 -13.41 13.28
N ALA A 135 -15.64 -14.26 12.63
CA ALA A 135 -16.00 -14.98 11.40
C ALA A 135 -16.84 -16.24 11.65
N GLY A 136 -17.22 -16.54 12.89
CA GLY A 136 -18.05 -17.69 13.26
C GLY A 136 -17.31 -19.03 13.25
N LYS A 137 -15.97 -19.02 13.34
CA LYS A 137 -15.13 -20.23 13.36
C LYS A 137 -14.45 -20.42 14.71
N GLU A 138 -13.98 -21.64 14.94
CA GLU A 138 -13.20 -21.96 16.13
C GLU A 138 -11.70 -21.96 15.82
N PRO A 139 -10.87 -21.37 16.69
CA PRO A 139 -9.42 -21.37 16.56
C PRO A 139 -8.84 -22.79 16.76
N ASP A 140 -7.87 -23.16 15.95
CA ASP A 140 -7.13 -24.41 16.07
C ASP A 140 -6.20 -24.37 17.31
N PRO A 141 -6.26 -25.36 18.24
CA PRO A 141 -5.43 -25.40 19.43
C PRO A 141 -3.92 -25.53 19.15
N GLU A 142 -3.52 -26.24 18.09
CA GLU A 142 -2.11 -26.39 17.73
C GLU A 142 -1.55 -25.06 17.16
N ILE A 143 -2.35 -24.36 16.37
CA ILE A 143 -1.99 -23.02 15.91
C ILE A 143 -1.87 -22.05 17.08
N LYS A 144 -2.80 -22.09 18.04
CA LYS A 144 -2.70 -21.33 19.29
C LYS A 144 -1.36 -21.58 20.00
N LYS A 145 -0.94 -22.83 20.09
CA LYS A 145 0.32 -23.21 20.70
C LYS A 145 1.54 -22.65 19.96
N ILE A 146 1.50 -22.59 18.62
CA ILE A 146 2.54 -21.94 17.81
C ILE A 146 2.63 -20.45 18.16
N PHE A 147 1.51 -19.73 18.14
CA PHE A 147 1.48 -18.30 18.43
C PHE A 147 1.86 -17.94 19.87
N THR A 148 1.47 -18.78 20.86
CA THR A 148 1.63 -18.44 22.28
C THR A 148 2.90 -19.01 22.91
N LYS A 149 3.45 -20.11 22.39
CA LYS A 149 4.62 -20.80 22.98
C LYS A 149 5.90 -20.62 22.18
N TYR A 150 5.81 -20.66 20.84
CA TYR A 150 7.00 -20.74 19.98
C TYR A 150 7.25 -19.47 19.18
N ARG A 151 6.29 -18.57 19.13
CA ARG A 151 6.34 -17.36 18.32
C ARG A 151 6.03 -16.12 19.16
N LYS A 152 6.67 -15.02 18.85
CA LYS A 152 6.30 -13.70 19.33
C LYS A 152 6.08 -12.83 18.10
N THR A 153 4.93 -12.17 18.03
CA THR A 153 4.58 -11.31 16.90
C THR A 153 4.86 -9.85 17.21
N HIS A 154 4.79 -9.02 16.18
CA HIS A 154 4.85 -7.57 16.32
C HIS A 154 3.76 -7.05 17.28
N ASN A 155 2.51 -7.51 17.14
CA ASN A 155 1.40 -7.10 18.01
C ASN A 155 1.66 -7.44 19.49
N ASP A 156 2.19 -8.64 19.79
CA ASP A 156 2.56 -9.02 21.16
C ASP A 156 3.65 -8.11 21.72
N GLY A 157 4.64 -7.78 20.90
CA GLY A 157 5.72 -6.86 21.28
C GLY A 157 5.20 -5.48 21.64
N VAL A 158 4.39 -4.89 20.76
CA VAL A 158 3.81 -3.55 20.92
C VAL A 158 2.92 -3.49 22.16
N PHE A 159 1.95 -4.39 22.29
CA PHE A 159 0.99 -4.36 23.39
C PHE A 159 1.62 -4.71 24.75
N GLY A 160 2.73 -5.46 24.75
CA GLY A 160 3.53 -5.73 25.95
C GLY A 160 4.26 -4.50 26.50
N VAL A 161 4.53 -3.51 25.64
CA VAL A 161 5.30 -2.30 26.00
C VAL A 161 4.42 -1.04 26.09
N TYR A 162 3.27 -1.00 25.46
CA TYR A 162 2.38 0.16 25.52
C TYR A 162 2.10 0.60 26.95
N THR A 163 2.34 1.89 27.21
CA THR A 163 1.99 2.53 28.49
C THR A 163 0.47 2.59 28.66
N LYS A 164 0.02 2.84 29.90
CA LYS A 164 -1.41 3.10 30.18
C LYS A 164 -1.93 4.29 29.37
N GLN A 165 -1.13 5.35 29.27
CA GLN A 165 -1.43 6.56 28.50
C GLN A 165 -1.70 6.25 27.02
N ILE A 166 -0.82 5.51 26.35
CA ILE A 166 -1.01 5.10 24.94
C ILE A 166 -2.27 4.24 24.80
N LYS A 167 -2.49 3.26 25.69
CA LYS A 167 -3.67 2.39 25.65
C LYS A 167 -4.98 3.18 25.79
N VAL A 168 -5.02 4.17 26.67
CA VAL A 168 -6.19 5.05 26.86
C VAL A 168 -6.38 5.96 25.67
N ALA A 169 -5.33 6.57 25.14
CA ALA A 169 -5.38 7.42 23.94
C ALA A 169 -5.90 6.65 22.71
N ARG A 170 -5.42 5.40 22.53
CA ARG A 170 -5.87 4.50 21.47
C ARG A 170 -7.33 4.10 21.63
N HIS A 171 -7.74 3.69 22.84
CA HIS A 171 -9.13 3.29 23.13
C HIS A 171 -10.12 4.41 22.82
N ASN A 172 -9.80 5.64 23.18
CA ASN A 172 -10.64 6.81 22.95
C ASN A 172 -10.45 7.43 21.54
N LYS A 173 -9.69 6.78 20.66
CA LYS A 173 -9.52 7.17 19.26
C LYS A 173 -8.95 8.58 19.03
N ILE A 174 -8.23 9.14 20.01
CA ILE A 174 -7.43 10.35 19.78
C ILE A 174 -6.12 9.97 19.02
N LEU A 175 -5.65 8.73 19.22
CA LEU A 175 -4.70 8.04 18.34
C LEU A 175 -5.46 6.94 17.61
N THR A 176 -5.46 6.95 16.27
CA THR A 176 -6.23 6.00 15.47
C THR A 176 -5.44 5.48 14.27
N GLY A 177 -5.77 4.25 13.81
CA GLY A 177 -5.11 3.61 12.66
C GLY A 177 -3.66 3.21 12.92
N LEU A 178 -3.25 3.04 14.18
CA LEU A 178 -1.89 2.62 14.54
C LEU A 178 -1.56 1.26 13.92
N PRO A 179 -0.40 1.10 13.24
CA PRO A 179 0.03 -0.18 12.66
C PRO A 179 0.59 -1.11 13.73
N ASP A 180 -0.22 -1.41 14.74
CA ASP A 180 0.16 -2.19 15.91
C ASP A 180 -0.29 -3.66 15.87
N ALA A 181 -0.97 -4.08 14.80
CA ALA A 181 -1.41 -5.46 14.63
C ALA A 181 -1.22 -6.03 13.22
N TYR A 182 -0.86 -5.21 12.24
CA TYR A 182 -0.62 -5.58 10.86
C TYR A 182 0.73 -5.06 10.39
N GLY A 183 1.18 -5.43 9.19
CA GLY A 183 2.45 -5.00 8.63
C GLY A 183 2.60 -3.48 8.54
N ARG A 184 3.82 -2.99 8.45
CA ARG A 184 4.14 -1.55 8.50
C ARG A 184 3.37 -0.72 7.47
N GLY A 185 3.15 -1.26 6.26
CA GLY A 185 2.47 -0.60 5.17
C GLY A 185 3.28 0.57 4.56
N ARG A 186 2.75 1.12 3.45
CA ARG A 186 3.37 2.24 2.72
C ARG A 186 4.82 1.96 2.30
N ILE A 187 5.05 0.73 1.88
CA ILE A 187 6.27 0.28 1.23
C ILE A 187 5.85 -0.20 -0.16
N ILE A 188 6.56 0.23 -1.18
CA ILE A 188 6.36 -0.25 -2.55
C ILE A 188 7.64 -0.93 -2.97
N GLY A 189 7.67 -2.25 -2.90
CA GLY A 189 8.73 -3.04 -3.49
C GLY A 189 8.75 -2.85 -5.00
N ASP A 190 9.93 -2.80 -5.61
CA ASP A 190 10.00 -2.77 -7.06
C ASP A 190 9.76 -4.18 -7.63
N TYR A 191 8.49 -4.58 -7.69
CA TYR A 191 8.05 -5.90 -8.15
C TYR A 191 8.44 -6.17 -9.61
N ARG A 192 8.67 -5.12 -10.41
CA ARG A 192 9.17 -5.20 -11.80
C ARG A 192 10.54 -5.87 -11.89
N ARG A 193 11.33 -5.80 -10.79
CA ARG A 193 12.64 -6.46 -10.71
C ARG A 193 12.55 -7.97 -10.85
N VAL A 194 11.47 -8.58 -10.37
CA VAL A 194 11.24 -10.03 -10.50
C VAL A 194 11.13 -10.40 -11.98
N ALA A 195 10.38 -9.60 -12.76
CA ALA A 195 10.23 -9.82 -14.19
C ALA A 195 11.51 -9.52 -14.98
N LEU A 196 12.16 -8.38 -14.68
CA LEU A 196 13.31 -7.91 -15.47
C LEU A 196 14.58 -8.73 -15.23
N TYR A 197 14.84 -9.15 -13.99
CA TYR A 197 16.11 -9.80 -13.60
C TYR A 197 15.98 -11.28 -13.28
N GLY A 198 14.79 -11.76 -12.89
CA GLY A 198 14.61 -13.08 -12.31
C GLY A 198 15.18 -13.18 -10.88
N VAL A 199 14.62 -14.06 -10.09
CA VAL A 199 14.92 -14.14 -8.65
C VAL A 199 16.35 -14.58 -8.38
N ASN A 200 16.93 -15.46 -9.22
CA ASN A 200 18.32 -15.88 -9.04
C ASN A 200 19.32 -14.72 -9.16
N THR A 201 19.06 -13.77 -10.06
CA THR A 201 19.88 -12.56 -10.20
C THR A 201 19.73 -11.66 -8.98
N LEU A 202 18.51 -11.48 -8.47
CA LEU A 202 18.25 -10.71 -7.26
C LEU A 202 18.95 -11.29 -6.03
N ILE A 203 18.96 -12.63 -5.87
CA ILE A 203 19.72 -13.30 -4.81
C ILE A 203 21.22 -12.99 -4.91
N LYS A 204 21.79 -13.03 -6.11
CA LYS A 204 23.21 -12.67 -6.32
C LYS A 204 23.49 -11.21 -5.93
N PHE A 205 22.58 -10.28 -6.27
CA PHE A 205 22.74 -8.87 -5.87
C PHE A 205 22.70 -8.70 -4.37
N LYS A 206 21.73 -9.32 -3.68
CA LYS A 206 21.63 -9.25 -2.22
C LYS A 206 22.82 -9.92 -1.52
N GLN A 207 23.38 -10.99 -2.08
CA GLN A 207 24.62 -11.58 -1.59
C GLN A 207 25.80 -10.61 -1.75
N ARG A 208 25.94 -9.98 -2.92
CA ARG A 208 26.95 -8.94 -3.17
C ARG A 208 26.80 -7.78 -2.18
N ASP A 209 25.58 -7.31 -1.94
CA ASP A 209 25.29 -6.23 -1.00
C ASP A 209 25.69 -6.64 0.43
N LYS A 210 25.32 -7.86 0.87
CA LYS A 210 25.70 -8.43 2.16
C LYS A 210 27.23 -8.46 2.34
N ASP A 211 27.98 -8.78 1.29
CA ASP A 211 29.44 -8.92 1.36
C ASP A 211 30.17 -7.59 1.09
N SER A 212 29.46 -6.53 0.69
CA SER A 212 30.04 -5.21 0.40
C SER A 212 30.54 -4.46 1.63
N VAL A 213 30.12 -4.87 2.83
CA VAL A 213 30.53 -4.26 4.09
C VAL A 213 31.35 -5.28 4.89
N PRO A 214 32.70 -5.28 4.76
CA PRO A 214 33.53 -6.19 5.52
C PRO A 214 33.58 -5.81 7.00
N TYR A 215 33.80 -6.80 7.88
CA TYR A 215 34.08 -6.54 9.29
C TYR A 215 35.41 -5.78 9.42
N ARG A 216 35.42 -4.81 10.33
CA ARG A 216 36.64 -4.06 10.69
C ARG A 216 36.88 -4.17 12.20
N ASN A 217 38.14 -4.39 12.56
CA ASN A 217 38.52 -4.54 13.97
C ASN A 217 38.46 -3.22 14.80
N ASP A 218 38.32 -2.08 14.09
CA ASP A 218 38.19 -0.75 14.70
C ASP A 218 36.75 -0.29 14.85
N PHE A 219 35.77 -1.14 14.58
CA PHE A 219 34.37 -0.83 14.81
C PHE A 219 34.09 -0.54 16.27
N THR A 220 33.36 0.53 16.54
CA THR A 220 32.74 0.82 17.83
C THR A 220 31.57 -0.15 18.07
N GLU A 221 31.10 -0.25 19.32
CA GLU A 221 29.97 -1.13 19.67
C GLU A 221 28.72 -0.87 18.83
N PRO A 222 28.24 0.38 18.59
CA PRO A 222 27.13 0.65 17.68
C PRO A 222 27.39 0.24 16.23
N GLU A 223 28.62 0.37 15.74
CA GLU A 223 28.98 -0.05 14.38
C GLU A 223 28.99 -1.58 14.23
N ILE A 224 29.38 -2.30 15.28
CA ILE A 224 29.30 -3.77 15.34
C ILE A 224 27.83 -4.20 15.28
N GLU A 225 26.96 -3.60 16.09
CA GLU A 225 25.53 -3.89 16.08
C GLU A 225 24.92 -3.62 14.70
N HIS A 226 25.21 -2.45 14.12
CA HIS A 226 24.77 -2.11 12.76
C HIS A 226 25.25 -3.12 11.71
N TRP A 227 26.51 -3.53 11.77
CA TRP A 227 27.08 -4.52 10.85
C TRP A 227 26.39 -5.89 10.99
N ILE A 228 26.10 -6.34 12.21
CA ILE A 228 25.39 -7.60 12.46
C ILE A 228 23.98 -7.52 11.88
N ARG A 229 23.22 -6.44 12.19
CA ARG A 229 21.86 -6.24 11.69
C ARG A 229 21.81 -6.15 10.17
N PHE A 230 22.71 -5.41 9.56
CA PHE A 230 22.83 -5.31 8.11
C PHE A 230 22.98 -6.69 7.43
N ARG A 231 23.83 -7.55 7.98
CA ARG A 231 24.05 -8.90 7.44
C ARG A 231 22.85 -9.83 7.69
N GLU A 232 22.24 -9.74 8.86
CA GLU A 232 21.04 -10.48 9.23
C GLU A 232 19.88 -10.12 8.29
N GLU A 233 19.62 -8.84 8.07
CA GLU A 233 18.56 -8.36 7.19
C GLU A 233 18.75 -8.83 5.74
N HIS A 234 19.98 -8.80 5.21
CA HIS A 234 20.28 -9.33 3.89
C HIS A 234 20.08 -10.84 3.81
N ASP A 235 20.37 -11.57 4.88
CA ASP A 235 20.12 -13.02 4.92
C ASP A 235 18.60 -13.33 4.90
N GLU A 236 17.81 -12.56 5.63
CA GLU A 236 16.34 -12.65 5.60
C GLU A 236 15.78 -12.29 4.22
N GLN A 237 16.33 -11.27 3.54
CA GLN A 237 15.97 -10.91 2.17
C GLN A 237 16.26 -12.06 1.19
N ILE A 238 17.43 -12.67 1.29
CA ILE A 238 17.82 -13.83 0.44
C ILE A 238 16.89 -15.02 0.70
N LYS A 239 16.55 -15.27 1.97
CA LYS A 239 15.60 -16.32 2.34
C LYS A 239 14.21 -16.06 1.75
N ALA A 240 13.72 -14.83 1.84
CA ALA A 240 12.44 -14.44 1.26
C ALA A 240 12.40 -14.60 -0.27
N LEU A 241 13.49 -14.24 -0.97
CA LEU A 241 13.63 -14.49 -2.41
C LEU A 241 13.59 -15.99 -2.75
N LYS A 242 14.20 -16.85 -1.94
CA LYS A 242 14.09 -18.32 -2.12
C LYS A 242 12.65 -18.82 -1.89
N GLN A 243 11.94 -18.27 -0.91
CA GLN A 243 10.52 -18.57 -0.70
C GLN A 243 9.65 -18.08 -1.87
N LEU A 244 10.01 -16.98 -2.53
CA LEU A 244 9.35 -16.53 -3.76
C LEU A 244 9.52 -17.54 -4.90
N ILE A 245 10.70 -18.16 -5.05
CA ILE A 245 10.89 -19.27 -6.00
C ILE A 245 9.99 -20.45 -5.64
N ASN A 246 9.92 -20.83 -4.35
CA ASN A 246 9.04 -21.92 -3.91
C ASN A 246 7.58 -21.63 -4.25
N LEU A 247 7.11 -20.40 -3.96
CA LEU A 247 5.77 -19.95 -4.31
C LEU A 247 5.51 -20.07 -5.82
N GLY A 248 6.46 -19.64 -6.65
CA GLY A 248 6.37 -19.80 -8.11
C GLY A 248 6.26 -21.27 -8.52
N ASN A 249 7.08 -22.13 -7.95
CA ASN A 249 7.09 -23.57 -8.25
C ASN A 249 5.76 -24.26 -7.94
N GLU A 250 5.04 -23.83 -6.87
CA GLU A 250 3.69 -24.34 -6.56
C GLU A 250 2.71 -24.11 -7.72
N TYR A 251 2.88 -23.01 -8.46
CA TYR A 251 2.07 -22.65 -9.62
C TYR A 251 2.67 -23.09 -10.96
N GLY A 252 3.78 -23.84 -10.95
CA GLY A 252 4.48 -24.25 -12.17
C GLY A 252 5.23 -23.13 -12.89
N LEU A 253 5.56 -22.03 -12.17
CA LEU A 253 6.23 -20.85 -12.71
C LEU A 253 7.72 -20.86 -12.37
N ASP A 254 8.58 -20.70 -13.36
CA ASP A 254 10.03 -20.56 -13.16
C ASP A 254 10.44 -19.10 -12.94
N LEU A 255 10.19 -18.59 -11.74
CA LEU A 255 10.56 -17.23 -11.33
C LEU A 255 12.09 -17.04 -11.18
N SER A 256 12.88 -18.10 -11.31
CA SER A 256 14.35 -18.04 -11.16
C SER A 256 15.02 -17.23 -12.27
N ARG A 257 14.39 -17.13 -13.43
CA ARG A 257 14.83 -16.45 -14.65
C ARG A 257 14.03 -15.18 -14.95
N PRO A 258 14.55 -14.27 -15.79
CA PRO A 258 13.80 -13.15 -16.33
C PRO A 258 12.54 -13.58 -17.12
N ALA A 259 11.53 -12.72 -17.12
CA ALA A 259 10.34 -12.88 -17.95
C ALA A 259 10.69 -12.76 -19.45
N GLN A 260 10.12 -13.63 -20.28
CA GLN A 260 10.37 -13.67 -21.71
C GLN A 260 9.18 -13.21 -22.56
N THR A 261 7.99 -13.14 -21.98
CA THR A 261 6.75 -12.72 -22.66
C THR A 261 6.02 -11.64 -21.84
N ALA A 262 5.06 -10.97 -22.46
CA ALA A 262 4.21 -10.01 -21.79
C ALA A 262 3.42 -10.65 -20.62
N GLN A 263 2.87 -11.84 -20.84
CA GLN A 263 2.17 -12.60 -19.80
C GLN A 263 3.11 -12.93 -18.62
N GLU A 264 4.33 -13.41 -18.90
CA GLU A 264 5.32 -13.66 -17.85
C GLU A 264 5.72 -12.37 -17.12
N ALA A 265 5.88 -11.25 -17.82
CA ALA A 265 6.22 -9.97 -17.16
C ALA A 265 5.16 -9.55 -16.16
N VAL A 266 3.88 -9.64 -16.52
CA VAL A 266 2.75 -9.37 -15.62
C VAL A 266 2.73 -10.38 -14.48
N GLN A 267 2.84 -11.68 -14.79
CA GLN A 267 2.80 -12.77 -13.83
C GLN A 267 3.94 -12.71 -12.80
N TRP A 268 5.19 -12.47 -13.23
CA TRP A 268 6.35 -12.35 -12.32
C TRP A 268 6.23 -11.13 -11.41
N THR A 269 5.79 -10.01 -11.96
CA THR A 269 5.52 -8.78 -11.17
C THR A 269 4.43 -9.03 -10.13
N TYR A 270 3.34 -9.68 -10.52
CA TYR A 270 2.25 -10.04 -9.61
C TYR A 270 2.71 -11.00 -8.51
N MET A 271 3.54 -12.01 -8.82
CA MET A 271 4.05 -12.94 -7.81
C MET A 271 4.94 -12.23 -6.77
N GLY A 272 5.75 -11.27 -7.19
CA GLY A 272 6.52 -10.41 -6.27
C GLY A 272 5.61 -9.61 -5.33
N TYR A 273 4.55 -9.03 -5.86
CA TYR A 273 3.52 -8.33 -5.08
C TYR A 273 2.79 -9.27 -4.12
N LEU A 274 2.33 -10.42 -4.61
CA LEU A 274 1.62 -11.41 -3.81
C LEU A 274 2.46 -11.93 -2.64
N ALA A 275 3.75 -12.19 -2.87
CA ALA A 275 4.68 -12.57 -1.80
C ALA A 275 4.80 -11.49 -0.71
N SER A 276 4.85 -10.22 -1.11
CA SER A 276 4.86 -9.09 -0.18
C SER A 276 3.58 -9.01 0.64
N VAL A 277 2.42 -9.18 0.00
CA VAL A 277 1.12 -9.25 0.68
C VAL A 277 1.08 -10.39 1.70
N LYS A 278 1.49 -11.59 1.29
CA LYS A 278 1.51 -12.80 2.17
C LYS A 278 2.49 -12.66 3.33
N SER A 279 3.60 -11.94 3.15
CA SER A 279 4.62 -11.73 4.18
C SER A 279 4.22 -10.67 5.19
N GLN A 280 3.65 -9.55 4.74
CA GLN A 280 3.40 -8.39 5.58
C GLN A 280 1.96 -8.24 6.02
N ASP A 281 1.00 -8.58 5.17
CA ASP A 281 -0.41 -8.27 5.42
C ASP A 281 -0.57 -6.83 5.92
N GLY A 282 0.12 -5.90 5.26
CA GLY A 282 0.22 -4.49 5.67
C GLY A 282 -0.98 -3.67 5.20
N ALA A 283 -1.36 -2.67 5.95
CA ALA A 283 -2.31 -1.68 5.46
C ALA A 283 -1.64 -0.85 4.35
N ALA A 284 -2.25 -0.78 3.16
CA ALA A 284 -1.69 -0.15 1.97
C ALA A 284 -0.49 -0.92 1.39
N MET A 285 -0.82 -2.05 0.78
CA MET A 285 0.08 -2.85 -0.03
C MET A 285 -0.05 -2.39 -1.49
N SER A 286 0.61 -1.27 -1.83
CA SER A 286 0.48 -0.64 -3.15
C SER A 286 1.20 -1.43 -4.24
N PHE A 287 0.59 -1.50 -5.43
CA PHE A 287 1.15 -2.25 -6.56
C PHE A 287 2.26 -1.47 -7.30
N GLY A 288 2.22 -0.13 -7.18
CA GLY A 288 3.27 0.74 -7.69
C GLY A 288 2.97 1.31 -9.08
N ARG A 289 3.99 1.48 -9.90
CA ARG A 289 3.93 2.09 -11.24
C ARG A 289 4.40 1.07 -12.27
N VAL A 290 3.48 0.34 -12.87
CA VAL A 290 3.80 -0.82 -13.70
C VAL A 290 3.32 -0.74 -15.15
N SER A 291 2.39 0.16 -15.50
CA SER A 291 1.79 0.22 -16.85
C SER A 291 2.84 0.39 -17.94
N THR A 292 3.70 1.39 -17.81
CA THR A 292 4.77 1.68 -18.78
C THR A 292 5.76 0.53 -18.89
N PHE A 293 6.06 -0.15 -17.77
CA PHE A 293 6.92 -1.33 -17.77
C PHE A 293 6.29 -2.51 -18.52
N PHE A 294 5.03 -2.80 -18.24
CA PHE A 294 4.30 -3.88 -18.94
C PHE A 294 4.16 -3.59 -20.44
N ASP A 295 3.92 -2.33 -20.78
CA ASP A 295 3.73 -1.92 -22.17
C ASP A 295 4.95 -2.21 -23.05
N VAL A 296 6.19 -2.13 -22.51
CA VAL A 296 7.40 -2.54 -23.22
C VAL A 296 7.29 -3.98 -23.71
N TYR A 297 6.82 -4.89 -22.87
CA TYR A 297 6.63 -6.30 -23.21
C TYR A 297 5.43 -6.52 -24.13
N PHE A 298 4.30 -5.83 -23.87
CA PHE A 298 3.12 -5.92 -24.73
C PHE A 298 3.42 -5.45 -26.15
N GLU A 299 4.02 -4.28 -26.33
CA GLU A 299 4.34 -3.76 -27.66
C GLU A 299 5.29 -4.67 -28.44
N ARG A 300 6.29 -5.25 -27.76
CA ARG A 300 7.18 -6.23 -28.39
C ARG A 300 6.42 -7.47 -28.87
N ASP A 301 5.59 -8.04 -28.01
CA ASP A 301 4.89 -9.30 -28.30
C ASP A 301 3.74 -9.08 -29.32
N LEU A 302 3.07 -7.92 -29.29
CA LEU A 302 2.11 -7.48 -30.32
C LEU A 302 2.78 -7.31 -31.70
N LYS A 303 3.91 -6.58 -31.76
CA LYS A 303 4.67 -6.37 -33.01
C LYS A 303 5.18 -7.66 -33.61
N SER A 304 5.55 -8.64 -32.78
CA SER A 304 6.00 -9.95 -33.23
C SER A 304 4.85 -10.93 -33.56
N GLY A 305 3.61 -10.53 -33.35
CA GLY A 305 2.43 -11.37 -33.59
C GLY A 305 2.28 -12.54 -32.61
N LYS A 306 2.95 -12.49 -31.47
CA LYS A 306 2.84 -13.51 -30.42
C LYS A 306 1.52 -13.41 -29.67
N ILE A 307 1.01 -12.20 -29.50
CA ILE A 307 -0.28 -11.90 -28.87
C ILE A 307 -1.06 -10.89 -29.71
N THR A 308 -2.37 -10.82 -29.46
CA THR A 308 -3.30 -9.82 -30.03
C THR A 308 -3.62 -8.74 -29.00
N GLU A 309 -4.30 -7.66 -29.43
CA GLU A 309 -4.83 -6.65 -28.49
C GLU A 309 -5.83 -7.26 -27.50
N THR A 310 -6.60 -8.26 -27.94
CA THR A 310 -7.52 -9.02 -27.08
C THR A 310 -6.76 -9.79 -25.99
N ASP A 311 -5.67 -10.48 -26.33
CA ASP A 311 -4.84 -11.20 -25.35
C ASP A 311 -4.20 -10.24 -24.36
N ALA A 312 -3.75 -9.06 -24.82
CA ALA A 312 -3.16 -8.04 -23.97
C ALA A 312 -4.18 -7.50 -22.95
N GLN A 313 -5.43 -7.25 -23.38
CA GLN A 313 -6.51 -6.82 -22.50
C GLN A 313 -6.88 -7.93 -21.50
N GLU A 314 -7.03 -9.17 -21.96
CA GLU A 314 -7.36 -10.32 -21.10
C GLU A 314 -6.35 -10.52 -19.96
N ILE A 315 -5.04 -10.32 -20.23
CA ILE A 315 -3.99 -10.39 -19.21
C ILE A 315 -4.19 -9.29 -18.14
N ILE A 316 -4.50 -8.05 -18.54
CA ILE A 316 -4.73 -6.94 -17.60
C ILE A 316 -6.02 -7.14 -16.80
N ASP A 317 -7.12 -7.57 -17.44
CA ASP A 317 -8.37 -7.90 -16.76
C ASP A 317 -8.15 -8.96 -15.68
N ASN A 318 -7.42 -10.03 -16.04
CA ASN A 318 -7.14 -11.13 -15.12
C ASN A 318 -6.26 -10.69 -13.94
N LEU A 319 -5.28 -9.82 -14.17
CA LEU A 319 -4.48 -9.21 -13.11
C LEU A 319 -5.36 -8.38 -12.16
N VAL A 320 -6.25 -7.55 -12.69
CA VAL A 320 -7.16 -6.73 -11.87
C VAL A 320 -8.10 -7.60 -11.04
N MET A 321 -8.61 -8.71 -11.61
CA MET A 321 -9.38 -9.70 -10.84
C MET A 321 -8.60 -10.21 -9.63
N LYS A 322 -7.30 -10.54 -9.82
CA LYS A 322 -6.44 -11.02 -8.72
C LYS A 322 -6.26 -9.97 -7.63
N LEU A 323 -6.09 -8.69 -7.99
CA LEU A 323 -5.99 -7.61 -7.01
C LEU A 323 -7.30 -7.40 -6.22
N ARG A 324 -8.46 -7.74 -6.81
CA ARG A 324 -9.78 -7.59 -6.18
C ARG A 324 -10.17 -8.69 -5.19
N ILE A 325 -9.40 -9.77 -5.10
CA ILE A 325 -9.73 -10.93 -4.25
C ILE A 325 -8.79 -11.13 -3.06
N VAL A 326 -7.83 -10.26 -2.87
CA VAL A 326 -6.94 -10.25 -1.69
C VAL A 326 -7.69 -9.71 -0.48
N ARG A 327 -7.51 -10.32 0.69
CA ARG A 327 -8.24 -9.96 1.91
C ARG A 327 -7.37 -9.96 3.15
N PHE A 328 -7.64 -9.03 4.07
CA PHE A 328 -7.08 -9.06 5.42
C PHE A 328 -7.90 -9.92 6.37
N LEU A 329 -7.24 -10.61 7.30
CA LEU A 329 -7.90 -11.08 8.52
C LEU A 329 -7.86 -9.95 9.55
N ARG A 330 -8.97 -9.23 9.72
CA ARG A 330 -9.11 -8.12 10.68
C ARG A 330 -10.26 -8.36 11.64
N THR A 331 -10.17 -7.74 12.81
CA THR A 331 -11.33 -7.61 13.70
C THR A 331 -12.29 -6.53 13.20
N LYS A 332 -13.55 -6.59 13.63
CA LYS A 332 -14.57 -5.59 13.26
C LYS A 332 -14.15 -4.16 13.59
N ASP A 333 -13.43 -3.96 14.69
CA ASP A 333 -12.93 -2.64 15.07
C ASP A 333 -11.92 -2.09 14.05
N TYR A 334 -11.05 -2.94 13.50
CA TYR A 334 -10.13 -2.53 12.44
C TYR A 334 -10.84 -2.29 11.11
N ASP A 335 -11.80 -3.13 10.75
CA ASP A 335 -12.60 -2.93 9.54
C ASP A 335 -13.35 -1.59 9.59
N ALA A 336 -13.87 -1.21 10.76
CA ALA A 336 -14.56 0.07 10.95
C ALA A 336 -13.64 1.28 10.75
N ILE A 337 -12.35 1.17 11.10
CA ILE A 337 -11.35 2.25 10.88
C ILE A 337 -11.05 2.46 9.40
N PHE A 338 -11.04 1.38 8.62
CA PHE A 338 -10.64 1.39 7.22
C PHE A 338 -11.80 1.25 6.22
N SER A 339 -13.04 1.34 6.69
CA SER A 339 -14.25 1.17 5.86
C SER A 339 -14.31 -0.18 5.14
N GLY A 340 -13.95 -1.25 5.84
CA GLY A 340 -13.78 -2.60 5.31
C GLY A 340 -12.33 -3.04 5.35
N ASP A 341 -11.93 -3.89 4.42
CA ASP A 341 -10.59 -4.47 4.35
C ASP A 341 -9.86 -4.28 3.00
N PRO A 342 -9.83 -3.05 2.46
CA PRO A 342 -9.06 -2.79 1.24
C PRO A 342 -7.57 -2.90 1.51
N TYR A 343 -6.86 -3.52 0.56
CA TYR A 343 -5.39 -3.56 0.58
C TYR A 343 -4.76 -2.25 0.12
N TRP A 344 -5.56 -1.36 -0.51
CA TRP A 344 -5.02 -0.23 -1.27
C TRP A 344 -3.89 -0.69 -2.19
N ALA A 345 -4.21 -1.61 -3.09
CA ALA A 345 -3.34 -2.00 -4.18
C ALA A 345 -3.24 -0.84 -5.18
N THR A 346 -2.69 0.27 -4.72
CA THR A 346 -2.63 1.51 -5.51
C THR A 346 -1.76 1.29 -6.72
N TRP A 347 -2.33 1.56 -7.89
CA TRP A 347 -1.67 1.51 -9.19
C TRP A 347 -1.56 2.93 -9.73
N SER A 348 -0.34 3.46 -9.74
CA SER A 348 -0.05 4.80 -10.26
C SER A 348 0.24 4.74 -11.75
N ASP A 349 -0.33 5.66 -12.52
CA ASP A 349 -0.24 5.66 -13.97
C ASP A 349 -0.07 7.06 -14.56
N ALA A 350 0.32 7.15 -15.81
CA ALA A 350 0.49 8.37 -16.60
C ALA A 350 1.60 9.32 -16.07
N GLY A 351 1.47 10.63 -16.29
CA GLY A 351 2.49 11.63 -15.99
C GLY A 351 3.54 11.76 -17.09
N PHE A 352 4.69 12.33 -16.74
CA PHE A 352 5.80 12.59 -17.66
C PHE A 352 7.13 12.02 -17.14
N GLY A 353 7.97 11.59 -18.08
CA GLY A 353 9.37 11.35 -17.81
C GLY A 353 10.17 12.65 -17.62
N ASP A 354 11.34 12.56 -16.98
CA ASP A 354 12.25 13.71 -16.84
C ASP A 354 12.78 14.20 -18.21
N ASP A 355 12.70 13.36 -19.23
CA ASP A 355 13.00 13.70 -20.62
C ASP A 355 11.87 14.43 -21.36
N GLY A 356 10.76 14.65 -20.69
CA GLY A 356 9.59 15.40 -21.19
C GLY A 356 8.63 14.58 -22.04
N ARG A 357 8.86 13.27 -22.25
CA ARG A 357 7.88 12.40 -22.91
C ARG A 357 6.77 12.02 -21.94
N THR A 358 5.53 11.89 -22.46
CA THR A 358 4.46 11.34 -21.65
C THR A 358 4.71 9.87 -21.32
N LEU A 359 4.36 9.45 -20.10
CA LEU A 359 4.41 8.05 -19.68
C LEU A 359 3.08 7.33 -19.92
N VAL A 360 2.13 7.97 -20.59
CA VAL A 360 0.91 7.33 -21.08
C VAL A 360 1.29 6.34 -22.18
N THR A 361 0.81 5.12 -22.05
CA THR A 361 0.98 4.03 -23.01
C THR A 361 -0.37 3.39 -23.33
N LYS A 362 -0.43 2.46 -24.27
CA LYS A 362 -1.65 1.67 -24.51
C LYS A 362 -2.11 0.92 -23.26
N THR A 363 -1.18 0.46 -22.44
CA THR A 363 -1.51 -0.22 -21.17
C THR A 363 -2.18 0.72 -20.16
N SER A 364 -1.94 2.03 -20.24
CA SER A 364 -2.70 3.03 -19.46
C SER A 364 -4.22 3.01 -19.80
N PHE A 365 -4.54 2.89 -21.08
CA PHE A 365 -5.94 2.76 -21.52
C PHE A 365 -6.52 1.41 -21.13
N ARG A 366 -5.80 0.30 -21.34
CA ARG A 366 -6.25 -1.05 -20.95
C ARG A 366 -6.58 -1.13 -19.46
N LEU A 367 -5.77 -0.50 -18.62
CA LEU A 367 -6.04 -0.43 -17.18
C LEU A 367 -7.34 0.29 -16.88
N LEU A 368 -7.58 1.45 -17.48
CA LEU A 368 -8.81 2.21 -17.25
C LEU A 368 -10.04 1.50 -17.80
N ASP A 369 -9.89 0.78 -18.90
CA ASP A 369 -10.98 0.04 -19.52
C ASP A 369 -11.51 -1.10 -18.63
N THR A 370 -10.67 -1.65 -17.76
CA THR A 370 -11.14 -2.63 -16.74
C THR A 370 -12.22 -2.08 -15.80
N LEU A 371 -12.37 -0.76 -15.70
CA LEU A 371 -13.40 -0.11 -14.88
C LEU A 371 -14.75 0.00 -15.57
N THR A 372 -14.82 -0.23 -16.88
CA THR A 372 -16.07 -0.20 -17.63
C THR A 372 -16.93 -1.42 -17.32
N LEU A 373 -18.26 -1.28 -17.51
CA LEU A 373 -19.20 -2.39 -17.25
C LEU A 373 -19.09 -3.51 -18.28
N GLU A 374 -18.51 -3.21 -19.44
CA GLU A 374 -18.21 -4.17 -20.49
C GLU A 374 -17.09 -5.14 -20.09
N HIS A 375 -16.24 -4.74 -19.11
CA HIS A 375 -15.18 -5.55 -18.51
C HIS A 375 -15.55 -5.99 -17.09
N LEU A 376 -14.89 -5.39 -16.07
CA LEU A 376 -15.04 -5.80 -14.68
C LEU A 376 -15.92 -4.84 -13.86
N GLY A 377 -16.15 -3.65 -14.40
CA GLY A 377 -16.82 -2.57 -13.70
C GLY A 377 -15.96 -1.92 -12.60
N PRO A 378 -16.45 -0.86 -11.96
CA PRO A 378 -15.74 -0.20 -10.86
C PRO A 378 -15.61 -1.13 -9.65
N GLY A 379 -14.49 -1.01 -8.94
CA GLY A 379 -14.23 -1.79 -7.74
C GLY A 379 -13.26 -1.05 -6.81
N PRO A 380 -13.14 -1.48 -5.54
CA PRO A 380 -12.25 -0.81 -4.57
C PRO A 380 -10.77 -1.02 -4.90
N GLU A 381 -10.44 -2.06 -5.68
CA GLU A 381 -9.08 -2.41 -6.08
C GLU A 381 -8.98 -2.64 -7.59
N PRO A 382 -7.86 -2.29 -8.21
CA PRO A 382 -6.83 -1.42 -7.65
C PRO A 382 -7.33 0.02 -7.46
N ASN A 383 -6.77 0.73 -6.46
CA ASN A 383 -6.95 2.17 -6.35
C ASN A 383 -6.10 2.85 -7.43
N ILE A 384 -6.74 3.26 -8.53
CA ILE A 384 -6.02 3.84 -9.67
C ILE A 384 -5.77 5.33 -9.42
N THR A 385 -4.49 5.72 -9.48
CA THR A 385 -4.06 7.12 -9.31
C THR A 385 -3.38 7.60 -10.58
N ILE A 386 -3.98 8.58 -11.23
CA ILE A 386 -3.44 9.22 -12.43
C ILE A 386 -2.56 10.40 -12.02
N PHE A 387 -1.30 10.41 -12.46
CA PHE A 387 -0.42 11.56 -12.35
C PHE A 387 -0.79 12.58 -13.42
N TRP A 388 -1.61 13.52 -13.01
CA TRP A 388 -2.22 14.49 -13.88
C TRP A 388 -1.30 15.67 -14.21
N ASP A 389 -1.24 16.01 -15.50
CA ASP A 389 -0.66 17.24 -16.01
C ASP A 389 -1.55 17.74 -17.16
N PRO A 390 -1.78 19.07 -17.30
CA PRO A 390 -2.56 19.62 -18.43
C PRO A 390 -2.02 19.26 -19.81
N LYS A 391 -0.74 18.92 -19.92
CA LYS A 391 -0.07 18.55 -21.16
C LYS A 391 -0.22 17.07 -21.54
N LEU A 392 -0.85 16.25 -20.72
CA LEU A 392 -1.15 14.86 -21.07
C LEU A 392 -1.91 14.79 -22.42
N PRO A 393 -1.78 13.69 -23.20
CA PRO A 393 -2.49 13.52 -24.47
C PRO A 393 -3.98 13.77 -24.32
N GLU A 394 -4.54 14.55 -25.22
CA GLU A 394 -5.94 15.02 -25.12
C GLU A 394 -6.94 13.84 -25.14
N ALA A 395 -6.68 12.82 -25.95
CA ALA A 395 -7.50 11.62 -26.00
C ALA A 395 -7.50 10.89 -24.63
N TYR A 396 -6.33 10.75 -24.02
CA TYR A 396 -6.21 10.12 -22.69
C TYR A 396 -6.96 10.92 -21.61
N LYS A 397 -6.85 12.26 -21.61
CA LYS A 397 -7.59 13.11 -20.67
C LYS A 397 -9.10 12.95 -20.81
N ARG A 398 -9.61 12.88 -22.05
CA ARG A 398 -11.03 12.63 -22.31
C ARG A 398 -11.47 11.26 -21.84
N PHE A 399 -10.65 10.23 -22.07
CA PHE A 399 -10.93 8.88 -21.60
C PHE A 399 -10.96 8.81 -20.08
N CYS A 400 -9.98 9.40 -19.39
CA CYS A 400 -9.99 9.53 -17.91
C CYS A 400 -11.26 10.24 -17.41
N ALA A 401 -11.65 11.35 -18.05
CA ALA A 401 -12.85 12.08 -17.67
C ALA A 401 -14.12 11.25 -17.86
N LYS A 402 -14.24 10.52 -18.97
CA LYS A 402 -15.35 9.59 -19.22
C LYS A 402 -15.45 8.55 -18.11
N ILE A 403 -14.35 7.84 -17.84
CA ILE A 403 -14.31 6.82 -16.77
C ILE A 403 -14.62 7.41 -15.39
N SER A 404 -14.13 8.61 -15.09
CA SER A 404 -14.43 9.28 -13.82
C SER A 404 -15.90 9.64 -13.65
N ILE A 405 -16.54 10.11 -14.72
CA ILE A 405 -17.97 10.43 -14.73
C ILE A 405 -18.81 9.17 -14.54
N ASP A 406 -18.45 8.10 -15.25
CA ASP A 406 -19.23 6.86 -15.25
C ASP A 406 -19.06 6.04 -13.96
N THR A 407 -17.88 6.11 -13.31
CA THR A 407 -17.51 5.16 -12.25
C THR A 407 -17.07 5.79 -10.94
N SER A 408 -16.58 7.03 -10.94
CA SER A 408 -15.90 7.68 -9.78
C SER A 408 -14.71 6.88 -9.22
N ALA A 409 -14.07 6.02 -10.01
CA ALA A 409 -13.08 5.04 -9.55
C ALA A 409 -11.63 5.47 -9.81
N ILE A 410 -11.38 6.73 -10.16
CA ILE A 410 -10.04 7.26 -10.43
C ILE A 410 -9.71 8.38 -9.44
N GLN A 411 -8.50 8.32 -8.88
CA GLN A 411 -7.88 9.42 -8.12
C GLN A 411 -6.91 10.17 -9.03
N TYR A 412 -6.77 11.48 -8.83
CA TYR A 412 -5.83 12.33 -9.56
C TYR A 412 -4.85 12.99 -8.60
N GLU A 413 -3.56 12.97 -8.98
CA GLU A 413 -2.49 13.65 -8.27
C GLU A 413 -1.69 14.51 -9.24
N SER A 414 -1.10 15.62 -8.77
CA SER A 414 -0.31 16.50 -9.62
C SER A 414 1.01 15.87 -10.02
N ASP A 415 1.18 15.52 -11.30
CA ASP A 415 2.45 15.00 -11.83
C ASP A 415 3.60 15.99 -11.55
N LYS A 416 3.39 17.27 -11.83
CA LYS A 416 4.41 18.31 -11.68
C LYS A 416 4.95 18.36 -10.25
N GLU A 417 4.07 18.35 -9.26
CA GLU A 417 4.47 18.42 -7.84
C GLU A 417 5.18 17.14 -7.41
N ILE A 418 4.61 15.97 -7.75
CA ILE A 418 5.22 14.69 -7.39
C ILE A 418 6.57 14.53 -8.08
N ARG A 419 6.64 14.71 -9.40
CA ARG A 419 7.87 14.54 -10.16
C ARG A 419 8.98 15.49 -9.73
N SER A 420 8.66 16.74 -9.35
CA SER A 420 9.65 17.71 -8.89
C SER A 420 10.39 17.28 -7.61
N HIS A 421 9.78 16.42 -6.78
CA HIS A 421 10.34 15.99 -5.49
C HIS A 421 10.80 14.53 -5.49
N TRP A 422 10.13 13.67 -6.26
CA TRP A 422 10.37 12.22 -6.24
C TRP A 422 10.86 11.65 -7.58
N GLY A 423 10.92 12.48 -8.65
CA GLY A 423 11.31 12.01 -9.99
C GLY A 423 10.18 11.29 -10.72
N ASP A 424 10.48 10.82 -11.91
CA ASP A 424 9.51 10.23 -12.84
C ASP A 424 9.19 8.75 -12.58
N ASP A 425 9.92 8.08 -11.69
CA ASP A 425 9.62 6.71 -11.24
C ASP A 425 9.03 6.70 -9.81
N ALA A 426 8.18 7.68 -9.51
CA ALA A 426 7.42 7.74 -8.29
C ALA A 426 6.09 6.98 -8.41
N ALA A 427 5.60 6.45 -7.29
CA ALA A 427 4.27 5.89 -7.15
C ALA A 427 3.64 6.31 -5.83
N ILE A 428 2.32 6.22 -5.75
CA ILE A 428 1.56 6.52 -4.53
C ILE A 428 1.42 5.26 -3.68
N ALA A 429 1.82 5.36 -2.43
CA ALA A 429 1.48 4.35 -1.44
C ALA A 429 0.20 4.74 -0.71
N CYS A 430 -0.72 3.78 -0.59
CA CYS A 430 -2.05 4.02 -0.02
C CYS A 430 -2.83 5.01 -0.90
N CYS A 431 -3.25 6.13 -0.32
CA CYS A 431 -4.07 7.12 -1.00
C CYS A 431 -3.30 8.36 -1.49
N VAL A 432 -2.23 8.80 -0.79
CA VAL A 432 -1.60 10.11 -1.06
C VAL A 432 -0.10 10.19 -0.78
N SER A 433 0.58 9.10 -0.50
CA SER A 433 1.99 9.14 -0.08
C SER A 433 2.93 8.79 -1.24
N PRO A 434 3.51 9.78 -1.93
CA PRO A 434 4.44 9.52 -3.02
C PRO A 434 5.78 9.02 -2.49
N MET A 435 6.41 8.10 -3.25
CA MET A 435 7.75 7.62 -3.01
C MET A 435 8.39 7.07 -4.29
N ARG A 436 9.71 7.04 -4.32
CA ARG A 436 10.46 6.41 -5.41
C ARG A 436 10.37 4.90 -5.27
N VAL A 437 9.89 4.23 -6.31
CA VAL A 437 9.68 2.78 -6.29
C VAL A 437 11.02 2.05 -6.07
N GLY A 438 11.04 1.15 -5.09
CA GLY A 438 12.23 0.37 -4.75
C GLY A 438 13.41 1.15 -4.18
N LYS A 439 13.27 2.45 -3.86
CA LYS A 439 14.32 3.32 -3.33
C LYS A 439 13.94 4.00 -2.02
N GLN A 440 12.65 4.10 -1.75
CA GLN A 440 12.11 4.77 -0.57
C GLN A 440 11.04 3.92 0.10
N MET A 441 10.91 4.09 1.39
CA MET A 441 9.79 3.56 2.17
C MET A 441 9.26 4.64 3.11
N GLN A 442 7.97 4.56 3.45
CA GLN A 442 7.38 5.44 4.45
C GLN A 442 6.83 4.61 5.59
N PHE A 443 7.29 4.91 6.80
CA PHE A 443 6.69 4.33 7.98
C PHE A 443 5.30 4.93 8.18
N PHE A 444 4.30 4.05 8.19
CA PHE A 444 2.93 4.47 8.42
C PHE A 444 2.75 4.87 9.88
N ALA A 445 2.49 6.14 10.12
CA ALA A 445 2.41 6.71 11.45
C ALA A 445 0.97 6.88 11.96
N ALA A 446 -0.02 6.35 11.26
CA ALA A 446 -1.42 6.50 11.68
C ALA A 446 -1.92 7.96 11.71
N ARG A 447 -2.80 8.31 12.64
CA ARG A 447 -3.38 9.66 12.75
C ARG A 447 -3.59 10.07 14.18
N VAL A 448 -3.38 11.35 14.46
CA VAL A 448 -3.90 12.05 15.64
C VAL A 448 -5.20 12.76 15.28
N ASN A 449 -6.10 12.89 16.25
CA ASN A 449 -7.37 13.61 16.10
C ASN A 449 -7.31 14.96 16.80
N SER A 450 -6.97 16.02 16.06
CA SER A 450 -6.83 17.37 16.59
C SER A 450 -8.18 17.99 17.00
N ALA A 451 -9.28 17.59 16.39
CA ALA A 451 -10.62 18.02 16.83
C ALA A 451 -10.96 17.44 18.22
N LYS A 452 -10.66 16.16 18.49
CA LYS A 452 -10.79 15.60 19.85
C LYS A 452 -9.86 16.27 20.85
N ALA A 453 -8.65 16.62 20.46
CA ALA A 453 -7.72 17.35 21.32
C ALA A 453 -8.32 18.70 21.76
N LEU A 454 -9.06 19.38 20.87
CA LEU A 454 -9.76 20.62 21.21
C LEU A 454 -10.91 20.37 22.20
N LEU A 455 -11.69 19.31 22.01
CA LEU A 455 -12.74 18.92 22.99
C LEU A 455 -12.11 18.59 24.35
N TYR A 456 -10.98 17.90 24.38
CA TYR A 456 -10.26 17.62 25.62
C TYR A 456 -9.71 18.89 26.29
N ALA A 457 -9.26 19.87 25.49
CA ALA A 457 -8.84 21.16 26.00
C ALA A 457 -9.95 21.90 26.76
N ILE A 458 -11.19 21.78 26.29
CA ILE A 458 -12.37 22.38 26.95
C ILE A 458 -12.78 21.55 28.16
N ASN A 459 -12.70 20.23 28.06
CA ASN A 459 -13.26 19.27 29.05
C ASN A 459 -12.23 18.77 30.07
N GLY A 460 -11.10 19.46 30.25
CA GLY A 460 -10.09 19.07 31.23
C GLY A 460 -9.47 17.70 30.99
N GLY A 461 -9.24 17.36 29.70
CA GLY A 461 -8.59 16.12 29.28
C GLY A 461 -9.51 14.88 29.32
N ARG A 462 -10.81 15.05 29.42
CA ARG A 462 -11.79 13.95 29.39
C ARG A 462 -12.34 13.74 27.99
N ASP A 463 -12.55 12.47 27.66
CA ASP A 463 -13.21 12.07 26.42
C ASP A 463 -14.71 12.33 26.50
N GLU A 464 -15.26 12.94 25.46
CA GLU A 464 -16.66 13.37 25.39
C GLU A 464 -17.66 12.20 25.24
N MET A 465 -17.19 11.03 24.78
CA MET A 465 -18.03 9.86 24.56
C MET A 465 -17.99 8.87 25.72
N THR A 466 -16.79 8.66 26.27
CA THR A 466 -16.56 7.65 27.30
C THR A 466 -16.51 8.21 28.71
N GLY A 467 -16.32 9.53 28.85
CA GLY A 467 -16.08 10.19 30.14
C GLY A 467 -14.72 9.88 30.77
N MET A 468 -13.88 9.07 30.10
CA MET A 468 -12.58 8.68 30.62
C MET A 468 -11.61 9.87 30.66
N GLN A 469 -10.79 9.92 31.72
CA GLN A 469 -9.67 10.85 31.76
C GLN A 469 -8.58 10.34 30.83
N VAL A 470 -8.32 11.05 29.74
CA VAL A 470 -7.35 10.69 28.68
C VAL A 470 -6.04 11.44 28.87
N ILE A 471 -6.10 12.77 29.01
CA ILE A 471 -4.94 13.58 29.41
C ILE A 471 -4.88 13.59 30.94
N ASP A 472 -3.71 13.35 31.50
CA ASP A 472 -3.52 13.24 32.94
C ASP A 472 -4.02 14.50 33.68
N LYS A 473 -4.61 14.29 34.86
CA LYS A 473 -5.10 15.39 35.70
C LYS A 473 -3.95 16.34 36.04
N GLY A 474 -4.23 17.64 35.99
CA GLY A 474 -3.25 18.69 36.27
C GLY A 474 -2.48 19.20 35.05
N VAL A 475 -2.57 18.52 33.90
CA VAL A 475 -2.02 19.03 32.65
C VAL A 475 -2.91 20.15 32.09
N ILE A 476 -4.20 19.88 32.03
CA ILE A 476 -5.25 20.85 31.65
C ILE A 476 -6.42 20.76 32.61
N GLU A 477 -6.97 21.92 32.96
CA GLU A 477 -8.16 22.01 33.79
C GLU A 477 -9.39 22.28 32.93
N PRO A 478 -10.61 21.80 33.33
CA PRO A 478 -11.82 22.10 32.60
C PRO A 478 -12.05 23.61 32.53
N ILE A 479 -12.42 24.09 31.35
CA ILE A 479 -12.73 25.52 31.17
C ILE A 479 -14.12 25.79 31.79
N GLN A 480 -14.15 26.73 32.73
CA GLN A 480 -15.38 27.25 33.23
C GLN A 480 -15.89 28.37 32.30
N PRO A 481 -17.18 28.34 31.88
CA PRO A 481 -17.75 29.42 31.07
C PRO A 481 -17.63 30.77 31.78
N GLU A 482 -17.54 31.84 31.00
CA GLU A 482 -17.55 33.21 31.47
C GLU A 482 -18.91 33.56 32.10
N SER A 483 -19.04 34.73 32.72
CA SER A 483 -20.26 35.15 33.41
C SER A 483 -21.51 35.23 32.51
N ASP A 484 -21.30 35.37 31.20
CA ASP A 484 -22.36 35.33 30.18
C ASP A 484 -22.60 33.92 29.61
N GLY A 485 -21.92 32.92 30.14
CA GLY A 485 -22.02 31.52 29.73
C GLY A 485 -21.17 31.13 28.53
N SER A 486 -20.42 32.06 27.92
CA SER A 486 -19.58 31.79 26.75
C SER A 486 -18.22 31.23 27.13
N LEU A 487 -17.53 30.59 26.14
CA LEU A 487 -16.15 30.15 26.26
C LEU A 487 -15.18 31.33 26.01
N ASP A 488 -14.15 31.43 26.83
CA ASP A 488 -13.03 32.36 26.63
C ASP A 488 -12.01 31.77 25.64
N TYR A 489 -11.77 32.48 24.54
CA TYR A 489 -10.87 32.05 23.47
C TYR A 489 -9.44 31.80 23.95
N GLU A 490 -8.88 32.70 24.78
CA GLU A 490 -7.48 32.58 25.22
C GLU A 490 -7.29 31.36 26.14
N LYS A 491 -8.28 31.07 26.98
CA LYS A 491 -8.27 29.84 27.81
C LYS A 491 -8.38 28.57 26.97
N VAL A 492 -9.28 28.58 25.96
CA VAL A 492 -9.42 27.45 25.04
C VAL A 492 -8.13 27.21 24.27
N LYS A 493 -7.54 28.27 23.72
CA LYS A 493 -6.28 28.20 22.98
C LYS A 493 -5.13 27.68 23.83
N ALA A 494 -4.95 28.24 25.03
CA ALA A 494 -3.87 27.84 25.93
C ALA A 494 -3.98 26.36 26.37
N ASN A 495 -5.19 25.89 26.65
CA ASN A 495 -5.42 24.48 26.95
C ASN A 495 -5.23 23.58 25.72
N TYR A 496 -5.60 24.06 24.54
CA TYR A 496 -5.41 23.32 23.30
C TYR A 496 -3.93 23.14 22.96
N GLU A 497 -3.10 24.15 23.15
CA GLU A 497 -1.66 24.06 22.97
C GLU A 497 -1.05 22.99 23.91
N LYS A 498 -1.45 22.96 25.18
CA LYS A 498 -1.03 21.91 26.14
C LYS A 498 -1.54 20.51 25.73
N ALA A 499 -2.77 20.43 25.20
CA ALA A 499 -3.33 19.17 24.71
C ALA A 499 -2.57 18.65 23.50
N LEU A 500 -2.15 19.53 22.58
CA LEU A 500 -1.33 19.18 21.42
C LEU A 500 0.09 18.73 21.81
N GLU A 501 0.70 19.37 22.81
CA GLU A 501 2.00 18.97 23.33
C GLU A 501 1.95 17.55 23.91
N TRP A 502 1.01 17.30 24.82
CA TRP A 502 0.76 15.96 25.37
C TRP A 502 0.49 14.92 24.28
N LEU A 503 -0.35 15.29 23.29
CA LEU A 503 -0.70 14.40 22.17
C LEU A 503 0.52 14.06 21.32
N SER A 504 1.36 15.05 21.02
CA SER A 504 2.58 14.86 20.23
C SER A 504 3.55 13.91 20.92
N GLU A 505 3.79 14.09 22.20
CA GLU A 505 4.66 13.20 23.01
C GLU A 505 4.12 11.76 23.03
N THR A 506 2.81 11.62 23.30
CA THR A 506 2.15 10.30 23.35
C THR A 506 2.20 9.59 21.99
N TYR A 507 2.01 10.36 20.90
CA TYR A 507 2.04 9.86 19.53
C TYR A 507 3.44 9.39 19.12
N VAL A 508 4.46 10.22 19.34
CA VAL A 508 5.85 9.86 19.02
C VAL A 508 6.29 8.64 19.82
N MET A 509 5.95 8.58 21.11
CA MET A 509 6.23 7.40 21.93
C MET A 509 5.59 6.13 21.38
N ALA A 510 4.30 6.20 20.96
CA ALA A 510 3.60 5.07 20.38
C ALA A 510 4.28 4.61 19.08
N LEU A 511 4.65 5.56 18.20
CA LEU A 511 5.30 5.26 16.94
C LEU A 511 6.69 4.63 17.12
N ASN A 512 7.49 5.14 18.04
CA ASN A 512 8.81 4.56 18.35
C ASN A 512 8.68 3.10 18.80
N ILE A 513 7.69 2.80 19.67
CA ILE A 513 7.42 1.42 20.10
C ILE A 513 7.00 0.55 18.91
N ILE A 514 6.06 1.03 18.09
CA ILE A 514 5.53 0.28 16.95
C ILE A 514 6.66 -0.06 15.97
N HIS A 515 7.43 0.95 15.55
CA HIS A 515 8.45 0.75 14.51
C HIS A 515 9.65 -0.05 15.01
N TYR A 516 10.03 0.09 16.29
CA TYR A 516 11.02 -0.80 16.90
C TYR A 516 10.55 -2.27 16.87
N MET A 517 9.28 -2.52 17.19
CA MET A 517 8.74 -3.87 17.20
C MET A 517 8.54 -4.44 15.79
N HIS A 518 8.30 -3.60 14.78
CA HIS A 518 8.33 -4.02 13.38
C HIS A 518 9.73 -4.51 13.00
N ASP A 519 10.76 -3.72 13.24
CA ASP A 519 12.13 -4.12 12.93
C ASP A 519 12.52 -5.44 13.63
N LYS A 520 12.00 -5.67 14.83
CA LYS A 520 12.34 -6.85 15.62
C LYS A 520 11.56 -8.11 15.27
N TYR A 521 10.27 -8.01 14.92
CA TYR A 521 9.38 -9.16 14.81
C TYR A 521 8.67 -9.29 13.46
N ALA A 522 8.74 -8.28 12.62
CA ALA A 522 7.98 -8.19 11.38
C ALA A 522 8.75 -7.48 10.27
N TYR A 523 10.05 -7.75 10.15
CA TYR A 523 10.91 -7.18 9.13
C TYR A 523 10.38 -7.51 7.71
N GLU A 524 10.34 -6.51 6.85
CA GLU A 524 9.73 -6.56 5.52
C GLU A 524 10.67 -7.20 4.49
N SER A 525 11.09 -8.44 4.73
CA SER A 525 12.21 -9.09 4.04
C SER A 525 12.05 -9.16 2.52
N ILE A 526 10.87 -9.54 2.00
CA ILE A 526 10.67 -9.63 0.54
C ILE A 526 10.55 -8.25 -0.09
N GLU A 527 9.88 -7.28 0.53
CA GLU A 527 9.80 -5.93 0.01
C GLU A 527 11.18 -5.27 -0.02
N MET A 528 11.96 -5.44 1.06
CA MET A 528 13.34 -4.92 1.15
C MET A 528 14.29 -5.64 0.19
N ALA A 529 14.04 -6.91 -0.12
CA ALA A 529 14.78 -7.62 -1.18
C ALA A 529 14.55 -7.00 -2.57
N LEU A 530 13.42 -6.33 -2.76
CA LEU A 530 13.04 -5.63 -3.99
C LEU A 530 13.34 -4.12 -3.94
N HIS A 531 14.13 -3.68 -2.96
CA HIS A 531 14.67 -2.32 -2.85
C HIS A 531 16.17 -2.26 -3.14
N ASP A 532 16.66 -1.05 -3.37
CA ASP A 532 18.10 -0.78 -3.40
C ASP A 532 18.73 -1.09 -2.04
N LYS A 533 20.05 -1.22 -2.02
CA LYS A 533 20.79 -1.45 -0.76
C LYS A 533 20.55 -0.32 0.26
N GLU A 534 20.61 0.92 -0.22
CA GLU A 534 20.36 2.10 0.59
C GLU A 534 18.91 2.57 0.36
N VAL A 535 18.10 2.51 1.40
CA VAL A 535 16.68 2.89 1.34
C VAL A 535 16.45 4.17 2.13
N TYR A 536 15.92 5.19 1.45
CA TYR A 536 15.55 6.43 2.10
C TYR A 536 14.23 6.25 2.89
N ARG A 537 14.30 6.38 4.21
CA ARG A 537 13.18 6.15 5.13
C ARG A 537 12.53 7.46 5.53
N THR A 538 11.20 7.52 5.45
CA THR A 538 10.39 8.65 5.89
C THR A 538 9.33 8.19 6.87
N LEU A 539 8.70 9.14 7.58
CA LEU A 539 7.60 8.88 8.51
C LEU A 539 6.41 9.75 8.14
N GLY A 540 5.28 9.10 7.84
CA GLY A 540 4.05 9.78 7.45
C GLY A 540 3.15 10.10 8.63
N CYS A 541 3.42 11.19 9.36
CA CYS A 541 2.62 11.62 10.50
C CYS A 541 1.28 12.20 10.04
N GLY A 542 0.20 11.44 10.25
CA GLY A 542 -1.16 11.87 9.91
C GLY A 542 -1.80 12.73 10.98
N MET A 543 -2.46 13.81 10.54
CA MET A 543 -3.27 14.68 11.41
C MET A 543 -4.65 14.82 10.81
N SER A 544 -5.71 14.53 11.57
CA SER A 544 -7.10 14.70 11.18
C SER A 544 -7.78 15.79 12.00
N GLY A 545 -8.79 16.45 11.42
CA GLY A 545 -9.59 17.45 12.11
C GLY A 545 -8.95 18.84 12.23
N LEU A 546 -7.91 19.15 11.44
CA LEU A 546 -7.25 20.47 11.46
C LEU A 546 -8.21 21.61 11.11
N SER A 547 -8.98 21.47 10.04
CA SER A 547 -9.99 22.46 9.64
C SER A 547 -11.06 22.63 10.72
N ILE A 548 -11.54 21.52 11.30
CA ILE A 548 -12.54 21.56 12.39
C ILE A 548 -11.97 22.30 13.61
N ALA A 549 -10.73 22.02 13.99
CA ALA A 549 -10.08 22.70 15.10
C ALA A 549 -9.90 24.21 14.81
N ALA A 550 -9.45 24.57 13.58
CA ALA A 550 -9.27 25.94 13.16
C ALA A 550 -10.60 26.71 13.15
N ASP A 551 -11.66 26.14 12.59
CA ASP A 551 -13.00 26.75 12.54
C ASP A 551 -13.59 26.91 13.95
N SER A 552 -13.40 25.91 14.82
CA SER A 552 -13.85 25.97 16.21
C SER A 552 -13.13 27.06 17.02
N LEU A 553 -11.81 27.17 16.85
CA LEU A 553 -11.03 28.26 17.46
C LEU A 553 -11.43 29.64 16.92
N SER A 554 -11.69 29.72 15.61
CA SER A 554 -12.23 30.94 15.00
C SER A 554 -13.60 31.30 15.56
N ALA A 555 -14.48 30.33 15.73
CA ALA A 555 -15.78 30.54 16.36
C ALA A 555 -15.63 31.04 17.80
N CYS A 556 -14.77 30.45 18.62
CA CYS A 556 -14.51 30.92 19.99
C CYS A 556 -13.95 32.35 20.02
N LYS A 557 -13.17 32.76 19.00
CA LYS A 557 -12.53 34.07 18.91
C LYS A 557 -13.47 35.18 18.44
N TYR A 558 -14.33 34.90 17.46
CA TYR A 558 -15.10 35.89 16.73
C TYR A 558 -16.62 35.80 16.97
N ALA A 559 -17.09 34.77 17.67
CA ALA A 559 -18.47 34.60 18.06
C ALA A 559 -18.57 34.22 19.55
N LYS A 560 -19.78 34.21 20.10
CA LYS A 560 -20.03 33.69 21.44
C LYS A 560 -20.40 32.20 21.31
N VAL A 561 -19.54 31.34 21.82
CA VAL A 561 -19.75 29.88 21.86
C VAL A 561 -20.18 29.47 23.25
N TYR A 562 -21.33 28.84 23.34
CA TYR A 562 -21.94 28.38 24.63
C TYR A 562 -21.82 26.86 24.70
N PRO A 563 -21.07 26.31 25.68
CA PRO A 563 -20.99 24.86 25.83
C PRO A 563 -22.30 24.33 26.40
N ILE A 564 -22.80 23.24 25.83
CA ILE A 564 -23.96 22.51 26.38
C ILE A 564 -23.42 21.30 27.12
N TYR A 565 -23.66 21.27 28.44
CA TYR A 565 -23.32 20.14 29.29
C TYR A 565 -24.52 19.24 29.42
N ASN A 566 -24.51 18.03 28.92
CA ASN A 566 -25.43 17.01 29.35
C ASN A 566 -24.86 16.27 30.58
N LEU A 567 -25.69 15.54 31.33
CA LEU A 567 -25.35 14.94 32.64
C LEU A 567 -24.15 13.99 32.62
N SER A 568 -23.61 13.65 31.45
CA SER A 568 -22.46 12.78 31.28
C SER A 568 -21.31 13.42 30.53
N LEU A 569 -21.50 14.37 29.58
CA LEU A 569 -20.48 14.84 28.67
C LEU A 569 -20.78 16.21 28.05
N ILE A 570 -19.74 16.95 27.66
CA ILE A 570 -19.87 18.23 26.94
C ILE A 570 -20.16 17.97 25.46
N HIS A 571 -21.28 18.53 24.96
CA HIS A 571 -21.51 18.74 23.55
C HIS A 571 -21.38 20.23 23.22
N ILE A 572 -20.59 20.57 22.20
CA ILE A 572 -20.56 21.93 21.65
C ILE A 572 -21.70 22.01 20.63
N SER A 573 -22.73 22.81 20.88
CA SER A 573 -23.75 23.11 19.88
C SER A 573 -23.25 24.16 18.90
N GLU A 574 -23.82 24.18 17.69
CA GLU A 574 -23.53 25.18 16.68
C GLU A 574 -23.66 26.62 17.24
N PRO A 575 -22.76 27.55 16.81
CA PRO A 575 -22.86 28.93 17.22
C PRO A 575 -24.17 29.52 16.68
N THR A 576 -25.05 29.97 17.57
CA THR A 576 -26.18 30.78 17.15
C THR A 576 -25.65 32.09 16.58
N ARG A 577 -25.76 32.29 15.27
CA ARG A 577 -25.56 33.60 14.63
C ARG A 577 -26.67 34.51 15.19
N GLN A 578 -26.32 35.44 16.05
CA GLN A 578 -27.14 36.61 16.20
C GLN A 578 -27.03 37.43 14.93
N SER A 579 -28.10 37.42 14.13
CA SER A 579 -28.30 38.40 13.07
C SER A 579 -28.36 39.78 13.70
N ASN A 580 -27.37 40.63 13.47
CA ASN A 580 -27.52 42.08 13.53
C ASN A 580 -28.08 42.57 12.21
#